data_165d6c8676b4da27429eb189c963b67d
#
_entry.id   165d6c8676b4da27429eb189c963b67d
#
_cell.length_a   1.000
_cell.length_b   1.000
_cell.length_c   1.000
_cell.angle_alpha   90.00
_cell.angle_beta   90.00
_cell.angle_gamma   90.00
#
_symmetry.space_group_name_H-M   'P 1'
#
loop_
_entity.id
_entity.type
_entity.pdbx_description
1 polymer ?
#
loop_
_entity_poly.entity_id
_entity_poly.type
_entity_poly.pdbx_seq_one_letter_code
_entity_poly.pdbx_strand_id
1 'polypeptide(L)'
;MADKGNFNNIRQLCLRLRPILGVRMDQIYAAYLAEDPDGREQIEHYLELLAAKHIPQSLGQEEAELIPPSQEQAQGEYPLGQVLYSGKHLYPFGLRENEWIQHMAILGRSGSGKTNIGFSILKTLVQHDKPFLVFDWKRNYRDLLAWPEFHVVEVYTIGRSIAPLTFNPLIPPTGTDPKTWLKKLNEVIAHAYCLGNGVLYLLQQAVDAVYEEAGVYDNLVQSWPTFKDVLTKARTMDTRGREAGWLSSTLRALSSLCFGGMGDLLNSSSNRSIDHILDGNVILELDGLSQADKTFFVQACLLYLHHKKMAENVREHFDRCILIEEAHHILSGQRTSLTGAESVMDTTYREIREFGVSLVLLDQMPSKLSGFALANSYATICMSMSNRADINAMSQTLLLDTGKDVLGTLEVGQAVVKLQGRIPRPFLISIPEFRIEKGRVTDEQIRDYMKDKMPQLGTEDGVSDGTVGEEQEPMEKGDGGPGNALEIAFLKDVVDNPDSGVAARYKRLGLSGRQGQKLKTGLLDQGLIEEQLGTTQAGRLMTIRLTEQGRQLLLNPGE
;
A
#
# COMPACT_ATOMS: atom_id res chain seq x y z
N MET A 1 -5.20 55.27 21.40
CA MET A 1 -4.76 53.85 21.37
C MET A 1 -5.91 52.85 21.45
N ALA A 2 -7.05 53.19 22.04
CA ALA A 2 -8.25 52.36 22.14
C ALA A 2 -8.92 52.03 20.77
N ASP A 3 -8.85 52.98 19.84
CA ASP A 3 -9.50 52.86 18.52
C ASP A 3 -8.91 51.79 17.58
N LYS A 4 -7.61 51.50 17.68
CA LYS A 4 -6.96 50.44 16.85
C LYS A 4 -7.33 49.02 17.27
N GLY A 5 -7.62 48.81 18.56
CA GLY A 5 -8.03 47.49 19.08
C GLY A 5 -9.45 47.13 18.63
N ASN A 6 -10.36 48.08 18.67
CA ASN A 6 -11.76 47.89 18.28
C ASN A 6 -11.91 47.69 16.77
N PHE A 7 -11.16 48.44 15.95
CA PHE A 7 -11.14 48.30 14.49
C PHE A 7 -10.67 46.94 14.01
N ASN A 8 -9.68 46.35 14.69
CA ASN A 8 -9.22 44.99 14.39
C ASN A 8 -10.28 43.94 14.76
N ASN A 9 -11.00 44.14 15.85
CA ASN A 9 -12.05 43.21 16.30
C ASN A 9 -13.23 43.20 15.30
N ILE A 10 -13.68 44.38 14.87
CA ILE A 10 -14.77 44.52 13.89
C ILE A 10 -14.39 43.95 12.53
N ARG A 11 -13.17 44.20 12.06
CA ARG A 11 -12.68 43.61 10.81
C ARG A 11 -12.67 42.07 10.87
N GLN A 12 -12.26 41.47 11.99
CA GLN A 12 -12.31 40.02 12.16
C GLN A 12 -13.75 39.52 12.19
N LEU A 13 -14.66 40.21 12.87
CA LEU A 13 -16.07 39.86 12.91
C LEU A 13 -16.71 39.89 11.52
N CYS A 14 -16.41 40.92 10.73
CA CYS A 14 -16.84 41.00 9.33
C CYS A 14 -16.29 39.86 8.47
N LEU A 15 -15.02 39.49 8.63
CA LEU A 15 -14.42 38.35 7.93
C LEU A 15 -15.11 37.03 8.30
N ARG A 16 -15.51 36.85 9.55
CA ARG A 16 -16.23 35.65 10.01
C ARG A 16 -17.67 35.59 9.51
N LEU A 17 -18.36 36.72 9.38
CA LEU A 17 -19.74 36.79 8.90
C LEU A 17 -19.86 36.81 7.35
N ARG A 18 -18.84 37.24 6.65
CA ARG A 18 -18.84 37.36 5.18
C ARG A 18 -19.20 36.08 4.44
N PRO A 19 -18.73 34.87 4.82
CA PRO A 19 -19.12 33.62 4.16
C PRO A 19 -20.61 33.31 4.25
N ILE A 20 -21.28 33.81 5.30
CA ILE A 20 -22.70 33.57 5.56
C ILE A 20 -23.58 34.65 4.91
N LEU A 21 -23.16 35.91 4.94
CA LEU A 21 -23.95 37.07 4.52
C LEU A 21 -23.61 37.57 3.12
N GLY A 22 -22.50 37.11 2.54
CA GLY A 22 -22.06 37.47 1.19
C GLY A 22 -21.90 38.99 0.98
N VAL A 23 -22.37 39.50 -0.16
CA VAL A 23 -22.33 40.95 -0.54
C VAL A 23 -22.96 41.87 0.51
N ARG A 24 -23.94 41.37 1.24
CA ARG A 24 -24.57 42.16 2.32
C ARG A 24 -23.57 42.55 3.41
N MET A 25 -22.59 41.69 3.68
CA MET A 25 -21.53 42.02 4.65
C MET A 25 -20.63 43.15 4.15
N ASP A 26 -20.29 43.15 2.86
CA ASP A 26 -19.50 44.24 2.26
C ASP A 26 -20.22 45.58 2.32
N GLN A 27 -21.55 45.58 2.16
CA GLN A 27 -22.39 46.77 2.31
C GLN A 27 -22.40 47.28 3.76
N ILE A 28 -22.58 46.41 4.75
CA ILE A 28 -22.55 46.75 6.19
C ILE A 28 -21.18 47.31 6.57
N TYR A 29 -20.08 46.69 6.06
CA TYR A 29 -18.74 47.19 6.34
C TYR A 29 -18.46 48.55 5.66
N ALA A 30 -18.95 48.77 4.46
CA ALA A 30 -18.87 50.08 3.79
C ALA A 30 -19.65 51.16 4.58
N ALA A 31 -20.85 50.83 5.09
CA ALA A 31 -21.62 51.72 5.95
C ALA A 31 -20.87 52.08 7.25
N TYR A 32 -20.29 51.05 7.90
CA TYR A 32 -19.47 51.24 9.11
C TYR A 32 -18.31 52.22 8.91
N LEU A 33 -17.65 52.16 7.74
CA LEU A 33 -16.54 53.06 7.40
C LEU A 33 -17.00 54.51 7.16
N ALA A 34 -18.24 54.68 6.72
CA ALA A 34 -18.82 56.00 6.36
C ALA A 34 -19.50 56.71 7.56
N GLU A 35 -19.86 55.98 8.64
CA GLU A 35 -20.61 56.52 9.77
C GLU A 35 -19.72 57.26 10.76
N ASP A 36 -20.38 58.15 11.55
CA ASP A 36 -19.80 58.82 12.70
C ASP A 36 -19.60 57.83 13.91
N PRO A 37 -18.97 58.24 15.00
CA PRO A 37 -18.72 57.33 16.14
C PRO A 37 -19.97 56.67 16.73
N ASP A 38 -21.08 57.38 16.82
CA ASP A 38 -22.34 56.86 17.39
C ASP A 38 -23.00 55.84 16.42
N GLY A 39 -22.97 56.14 15.12
CA GLY A 39 -23.43 55.22 14.07
C GLY A 39 -22.57 53.95 13.98
N ARG A 40 -21.27 54.08 14.20
CA ARG A 40 -20.36 52.89 14.26
C ARG A 40 -20.69 51.99 15.42
N GLU A 41 -20.94 52.52 16.63
CA GLU A 41 -21.33 51.74 17.78
C GLU A 41 -22.63 50.95 17.54
N GLN A 42 -23.60 51.56 16.86
CA GLN A 42 -24.84 50.86 16.50
C GLN A 42 -24.57 49.72 15.49
N ILE A 43 -23.70 49.91 14.49
CA ILE A 43 -23.34 48.87 13.53
C ILE A 43 -22.51 47.76 14.21
N GLU A 44 -21.62 48.11 15.14
CA GLU A 44 -20.88 47.13 15.94
C GLU A 44 -21.82 46.22 16.71
N HIS A 45 -22.76 46.80 17.47
CA HIS A 45 -23.75 46.02 18.19
C HIS A 45 -24.64 45.16 17.26
N TYR A 46 -25.00 45.68 16.08
CA TYR A 46 -25.74 44.91 15.08
C TYR A 46 -24.91 43.72 14.56
N LEU A 47 -23.60 43.90 14.29
CA LEU A 47 -22.70 42.84 13.89
C LEU A 47 -22.53 41.77 14.97
N GLU A 48 -22.47 42.16 16.25
CA GLU A 48 -22.43 41.22 17.38
C GLU A 48 -23.71 40.38 17.48
N LEU A 49 -24.88 40.98 17.27
CA LEU A 49 -26.16 40.27 17.23
C LEU A 49 -26.22 39.29 16.04
N LEU A 50 -25.72 39.71 14.87
CA LEU A 50 -25.62 38.85 13.70
C LEU A 50 -24.65 37.66 13.94
N ALA A 51 -23.52 37.91 14.60
CA ALA A 51 -22.58 36.87 14.97
C ALA A 51 -23.22 35.88 15.98
N ALA A 52 -23.88 36.38 17.01
CA ALA A 52 -24.60 35.54 17.99
C ALA A 52 -25.71 34.69 17.33
N LYS A 53 -26.37 35.22 16.30
CA LYS A 53 -27.42 34.52 15.55
C LYS A 53 -26.88 33.44 14.59
N HIS A 54 -25.77 33.71 13.94
CA HIS A 54 -25.27 32.90 12.81
C HIS A 54 -24.05 32.03 13.14
N ILE A 55 -23.33 32.38 14.20
CA ILE A 55 -22.17 31.64 14.71
C ILE A 55 -22.54 31.09 16.08
N PRO A 56 -22.95 29.81 16.19
CA PRO A 56 -23.33 29.23 17.49
C PRO A 56 -22.18 29.34 18.50
N GLN A 57 -22.50 29.77 19.71
CA GLN A 57 -21.52 29.85 20.84
C GLN A 57 -20.98 28.48 21.27
N SER A 58 -21.65 27.38 20.86
CA SER A 58 -21.25 26.01 21.12
C SER A 58 -20.14 25.53 20.20
N LEU A 59 -19.89 26.20 19.07
CA LEU A 59 -18.69 25.98 18.26
C LEU A 59 -17.54 26.63 19.03
N GLY A 60 -16.62 25.81 19.56
CA GLY A 60 -15.44 26.28 20.27
C GLY A 60 -14.77 27.42 19.52
N GLN A 61 -14.12 28.32 20.21
CA GLN A 61 -13.40 29.46 19.58
C GLN A 61 -12.49 29.03 18.43
N GLU A 62 -12.09 27.79 18.40
CA GLU A 62 -11.15 27.15 17.46
C GLU A 62 -11.74 26.89 16.07
N GLU A 63 -13.01 26.43 15.95
CA GLU A 63 -13.67 26.30 14.63
C GLU A 63 -13.94 27.66 13.96
N ALA A 64 -14.03 28.70 14.76
CA ALA A 64 -14.24 30.04 14.26
C ALA A 64 -13.03 30.61 13.49
N GLU A 65 -11.86 30.03 13.63
CA GLU A 65 -10.63 30.42 12.91
C GLU A 65 -10.52 29.78 11.51
N LEU A 66 -11.28 28.71 11.21
CA LEU A 66 -11.32 28.05 9.91
C LEU A 66 -12.26 28.80 8.95
N ILE A 67 -11.84 30.01 8.55
CA ILE A 67 -12.62 30.85 7.63
C ILE A 67 -12.64 30.20 6.24
N PRO A 68 -13.84 29.94 5.66
CA PRO A 68 -13.94 29.29 4.35
C PRO A 68 -13.39 30.17 3.25
N PRO A 69 -12.84 29.58 2.16
CA PRO A 69 -12.48 30.30 0.95
C PRO A 69 -13.72 30.91 0.27
N SER A 70 -13.54 31.74 -0.74
CA SER A 70 -14.67 32.15 -1.59
C SER A 70 -15.19 30.95 -2.43
N GLN A 71 -16.43 31.03 -2.91
CA GLN A 71 -17.01 30.00 -3.78
C GLN A 71 -16.13 29.76 -5.02
N GLU A 72 -15.64 30.83 -5.66
CA GLU A 72 -14.74 30.75 -6.81
C GLU A 72 -13.41 30.06 -6.48
N GLN A 73 -12.87 30.31 -5.27
CA GLN A 73 -11.67 29.61 -4.80
C GLN A 73 -11.93 28.15 -4.46
N ALA A 74 -13.15 27.78 -4.06
CA ALA A 74 -13.47 26.39 -3.70
C ALA A 74 -13.76 25.51 -4.92
N GLN A 75 -14.23 26.07 -6.03
CA GLN A 75 -14.62 25.31 -7.21
C GLN A 75 -13.44 24.65 -7.93
N GLY A 76 -13.67 23.39 -8.37
CA GLY A 76 -12.80 22.60 -9.20
C GLY A 76 -13.58 21.48 -9.89
N GLU A 77 -13.03 20.95 -10.98
CA GLU A 77 -13.65 19.94 -11.84
C GLU A 77 -13.74 18.57 -11.14
N TYR A 78 -12.88 18.33 -10.15
CA TYR A 78 -12.81 17.08 -9.39
C TYR A 78 -13.40 17.26 -7.99
N PRO A 79 -14.70 17.02 -7.79
CA PRO A 79 -15.39 17.26 -6.52
C PRO A 79 -14.88 16.30 -5.43
N LEU A 80 -14.60 16.86 -4.24
CA LEU A 80 -14.18 16.11 -3.05
C LEU A 80 -15.18 16.21 -1.90
N GLY A 81 -15.96 17.30 -1.83
CA GLY A 81 -16.91 17.51 -0.75
C GLY A 81 -17.62 18.86 -0.83
N GLN A 82 -18.13 19.30 0.30
CA GLN A 82 -18.77 20.63 0.45
C GLN A 82 -18.08 21.43 1.54
N VAL A 83 -17.85 22.71 1.31
CA VAL A 83 -17.32 23.61 2.33
C VAL A 83 -18.31 23.71 3.48
N LEU A 84 -17.81 23.45 4.69
CA LEU A 84 -18.57 23.49 5.93
C LEU A 84 -18.15 24.69 6.75
N TYR A 85 -19.12 25.49 7.23
CA TYR A 85 -18.86 26.61 8.11
C TYR A 85 -20.05 26.86 9.06
N SER A 86 -19.76 26.99 10.34
CA SER A 86 -20.78 27.15 11.38
C SER A 86 -21.91 26.12 11.29
N GLY A 87 -21.57 24.85 11.05
CA GLY A 87 -22.52 23.74 10.91
C GLY A 87 -23.37 23.76 9.63
N LYS A 88 -23.05 24.63 8.67
CA LYS A 88 -23.79 24.76 7.41
C LYS A 88 -22.93 24.35 6.21
N HIS A 89 -23.50 23.58 5.30
CA HIS A 89 -22.93 23.34 3.99
C HIS A 89 -23.13 24.58 3.13
N LEU A 90 -22.05 25.14 2.57
CA LEU A 90 -22.10 26.36 1.79
C LEU A 90 -22.14 26.10 0.27
N TYR A 91 -21.08 25.52 -0.28
CA TYR A 91 -20.90 25.24 -1.71
C TYR A 91 -19.92 24.09 -1.93
N PRO A 92 -19.93 23.46 -3.12
CA PRO A 92 -19.00 22.37 -3.44
C PRO A 92 -17.54 22.81 -3.37
N PHE A 93 -16.69 21.88 -2.93
CA PHE A 93 -15.25 21.96 -2.99
C PHE A 93 -14.70 20.86 -3.91
N GLY A 94 -13.76 21.24 -4.78
CA GLY A 94 -13.07 20.30 -5.66
C GLY A 94 -11.67 20.77 -6.03
N LEU A 95 -10.86 19.83 -6.53
CA LEU A 95 -9.56 20.12 -7.12
C LEU A 95 -9.71 20.53 -8.59
N ARG A 96 -8.73 21.26 -9.10
CA ARG A 96 -8.59 21.62 -10.51
C ARG A 96 -7.65 20.64 -11.20
N GLU A 97 -7.79 20.48 -12.53
CA GLU A 97 -6.96 19.57 -13.33
C GLU A 97 -5.45 19.76 -13.07
N ASN A 98 -4.99 21.00 -13.07
CA ASN A 98 -3.58 21.32 -12.87
C ASN A 98 -3.06 21.08 -11.44
N GLU A 99 -3.94 20.85 -10.48
CA GLU A 99 -3.59 20.54 -9.10
C GLU A 99 -3.32 19.03 -8.89
N TRP A 100 -3.83 18.19 -9.79
CA TRP A 100 -3.61 16.75 -9.75
C TRP A 100 -2.17 16.33 -10.07
N ILE A 101 -1.41 17.14 -10.80
CA ILE A 101 0.02 16.89 -11.02
C ILE A 101 0.78 16.88 -9.69
N GLN A 102 0.23 17.54 -8.68
CA GLN A 102 0.83 17.66 -7.36
C GLN A 102 0.29 16.61 -6.41
N HIS A 103 1.09 16.24 -5.40
CA HIS A 103 0.72 15.18 -4.48
C HIS A 103 -0.33 15.60 -3.47
N MET A 104 -1.03 14.61 -2.92
CA MET A 104 -2.06 14.79 -1.89
C MET A 104 -1.79 13.90 -0.68
N ALA A 105 -1.98 14.44 0.51
CA ALA A 105 -1.96 13.68 1.76
C ALA A 105 -3.34 13.71 2.43
N ILE A 106 -3.93 12.52 2.65
CA ILE A 106 -5.22 12.30 3.32
C ILE A 106 -4.96 11.54 4.61
N LEU A 107 -5.11 12.24 5.72
CA LEU A 107 -4.63 11.80 7.02
C LEU A 107 -5.77 11.77 8.03
N GLY A 108 -5.81 10.74 8.89
CA GLY A 108 -6.86 10.64 9.91
C GLY A 108 -6.83 9.30 10.64
N ARG A 109 -7.42 9.21 11.82
CA ARG A 109 -7.52 7.97 12.59
C ARG A 109 -8.30 6.89 11.84
N SER A 110 -8.22 5.64 12.31
CA SER A 110 -9.07 4.57 11.78
C SER A 110 -10.55 4.93 11.96
N GLY A 111 -11.37 4.68 10.93
CA GLY A 111 -12.80 4.99 10.93
C GLY A 111 -13.16 6.45 10.70
N SER A 112 -12.21 7.35 10.41
CA SER A 112 -12.51 8.76 10.12
C SER A 112 -13.13 9.01 8.73
N GLY A 113 -13.02 8.04 7.79
CA GLY A 113 -13.54 8.15 6.43
C GLY A 113 -12.49 8.24 5.33
N LYS A 114 -11.20 7.96 5.61
CA LYS A 114 -10.12 8.01 4.60
C LYS A 114 -10.39 7.15 3.37
N THR A 115 -10.78 5.89 3.55
CA THR A 115 -11.11 4.99 2.43
C THR A 115 -12.32 5.49 1.64
N ASN A 116 -13.28 6.14 2.32
CA ASN A 116 -14.45 6.76 1.67
C ASN A 116 -14.05 7.88 0.70
N ILE A 117 -13.12 8.76 1.10
CA ILE A 117 -12.60 9.79 0.19
C ILE A 117 -11.76 9.16 -0.94
N GLY A 118 -11.04 8.07 -0.65
CA GLY A 118 -10.35 7.27 -1.67
C GLY A 118 -11.31 6.77 -2.75
N PHE A 119 -12.44 6.20 -2.38
CA PHE A 119 -13.48 5.78 -3.34
C PHE A 119 -14.03 6.94 -4.17
N SER A 120 -14.28 8.09 -3.55
CA SER A 120 -14.76 9.29 -4.23
C SER A 120 -13.75 9.81 -5.26
N ILE A 121 -12.46 9.79 -4.91
CA ILE A 121 -11.36 10.13 -5.82
C ILE A 121 -11.34 9.19 -7.02
N LEU A 122 -11.34 7.86 -6.79
CA LEU A 122 -11.29 6.88 -7.87
C LEU A 122 -12.49 6.99 -8.80
N LYS A 123 -13.70 7.22 -8.24
CA LYS A 123 -14.90 7.46 -9.03
C LYS A 123 -14.74 8.67 -9.95
N THR A 124 -14.25 9.78 -9.41
CA THR A 124 -14.04 11.00 -10.18
C THR A 124 -12.98 10.80 -11.28
N LEU A 125 -11.89 10.06 -10.99
CA LEU A 125 -10.87 9.73 -11.97
C LEU A 125 -11.42 8.89 -13.13
N VAL A 126 -12.25 7.87 -12.84
CA VAL A 126 -12.94 7.09 -13.89
C VAL A 126 -13.84 7.98 -14.74
N GLN A 127 -14.59 8.91 -14.14
CA GLN A 127 -15.47 9.84 -14.86
C GLN A 127 -14.74 10.81 -15.77
N HIS A 128 -13.46 11.08 -15.49
CA HIS A 128 -12.58 11.96 -16.28
C HIS A 128 -11.59 11.18 -17.16
N ASP A 129 -11.75 9.86 -17.32
CA ASP A 129 -10.87 8.98 -18.10
C ASP A 129 -9.39 9.12 -17.67
N LYS A 130 -9.14 9.29 -16.37
CA LYS A 130 -7.79 9.40 -15.81
C LYS A 130 -7.33 8.07 -15.22
N PRO A 131 -6.20 7.50 -15.69
CA PRO A 131 -5.68 6.25 -15.17
C PRO A 131 -5.27 6.34 -13.71
N PHE A 132 -5.43 5.22 -13.00
CA PHE A 132 -5.00 5.13 -11.61
C PHE A 132 -4.45 3.76 -11.24
N LEU A 133 -3.59 3.76 -10.22
CA LEU A 133 -3.07 2.58 -9.56
C LEU A 133 -3.35 2.67 -8.06
N VAL A 134 -3.91 1.62 -7.46
CA VAL A 134 -4.16 1.55 -6.02
C VAL A 134 -3.30 0.46 -5.39
N PHE A 135 -2.48 0.82 -4.41
CA PHE A 135 -1.84 -0.13 -3.51
C PHE A 135 -2.75 -0.37 -2.31
N ASP A 136 -3.59 -1.40 -2.41
CA ASP A 136 -4.60 -1.76 -1.41
C ASP A 136 -4.00 -2.66 -0.34
N TRP A 137 -3.81 -2.10 0.85
CA TRP A 137 -3.15 -2.81 1.97
C TRP A 137 -4.02 -3.88 2.62
N LYS A 138 -5.37 -3.73 2.52
CA LYS A 138 -6.35 -4.47 3.34
C LYS A 138 -7.54 -5.04 2.55
N ARG A 139 -7.50 -5.08 1.23
CA ARG A 139 -8.60 -5.52 0.36
C ARG A 139 -9.86 -4.67 0.51
N ASN A 140 -9.71 -3.36 0.52
CA ASN A 140 -10.83 -2.43 0.70
C ASN A 140 -11.50 -2.02 -0.62
N TYR A 141 -10.81 -2.14 -1.77
CA TYR A 141 -11.21 -1.48 -3.02
C TYR A 141 -11.87 -2.39 -4.04
N ARG A 142 -11.77 -3.74 -3.93
CA ARG A 142 -12.36 -4.68 -4.88
C ARG A 142 -13.88 -4.55 -5.01
N ASP A 143 -14.56 -4.18 -3.92
CA ASP A 143 -16.02 -4.05 -3.91
C ASP A 143 -16.52 -2.91 -4.83
N LEU A 144 -15.64 -2.03 -5.32
CA LEU A 144 -15.93 -1.05 -6.36
C LEU A 144 -16.38 -1.73 -7.67
N LEU A 145 -15.92 -2.94 -7.97
CA LEU A 145 -16.37 -3.71 -9.15
C LEU A 145 -17.87 -4.04 -9.13
N ALA A 146 -18.56 -3.89 -8.00
CA ALA A 146 -20.01 -4.01 -7.95
C ALA A 146 -20.74 -2.86 -8.68
N TRP A 147 -20.02 -1.80 -9.04
CA TRP A 147 -20.56 -0.62 -9.75
C TRP A 147 -20.13 -0.68 -11.21
N PRO A 148 -21.07 -0.54 -12.19
CA PRO A 148 -20.76 -0.68 -13.62
C PRO A 148 -19.64 0.24 -14.13
N GLU A 149 -19.54 1.46 -13.58
CA GLU A 149 -18.48 2.43 -13.95
C GLU A 149 -17.07 1.92 -13.66
N PHE A 150 -16.90 0.98 -12.71
CA PHE A 150 -15.61 0.39 -12.36
C PHE A 150 -15.29 -0.91 -13.11
N HIS A 151 -16.10 -1.32 -14.09
CA HIS A 151 -15.78 -2.50 -14.91
C HIS A 151 -14.57 -2.29 -15.85
N VAL A 152 -14.03 -1.08 -15.91
CA VAL A 152 -12.75 -0.78 -16.58
C VAL A 152 -11.53 -1.07 -15.69
N VAL A 153 -11.73 -1.40 -14.41
CA VAL A 153 -10.68 -1.59 -13.41
C VAL A 153 -10.25 -3.05 -13.38
N GLU A 154 -8.95 -3.29 -13.30
CA GLU A 154 -8.36 -4.61 -13.09
C GLU A 154 -7.94 -4.78 -11.63
N VAL A 155 -8.08 -5.99 -11.09
CA VAL A 155 -7.73 -6.31 -9.70
C VAL A 155 -6.75 -7.47 -9.66
N TYR A 156 -5.51 -7.19 -9.28
CA TYR A 156 -4.48 -8.22 -9.09
C TYR A 156 -4.30 -8.55 -7.60
N THR A 157 -4.09 -9.83 -7.30
CA THR A 157 -3.92 -10.34 -5.93
C THR A 157 -2.47 -10.75 -5.70
N ILE A 158 -1.68 -9.82 -5.20
CA ILE A 158 -0.22 -9.98 -5.08
C ILE A 158 0.11 -11.02 -4.00
N GLY A 159 0.93 -12.02 -4.40
CA GLY A 159 1.28 -13.14 -3.51
C GLY A 159 0.19 -14.20 -3.35
N ARG A 160 -0.90 -14.11 -4.12
CA ARG A 160 -1.99 -15.10 -4.17
C ARG A 160 -2.24 -15.55 -5.61
N SER A 161 -2.76 -16.77 -5.80
CA SER A 161 -2.99 -17.40 -7.11
C SER A 161 -4.33 -17.06 -7.77
N ILE A 162 -5.08 -16.08 -7.27
CA ILE A 162 -6.44 -15.76 -7.76
C ILE A 162 -6.38 -14.95 -9.04
N ALA A 163 -5.67 -13.82 -9.01
CA ALA A 163 -5.30 -12.99 -10.15
C ALA A 163 -3.82 -12.58 -9.97
N PRO A 164 -2.87 -13.47 -10.27
CA PRO A 164 -1.46 -13.25 -10.01
C PRO A 164 -0.86 -12.19 -10.93
N LEU A 165 0.18 -11.52 -10.45
CA LEU A 165 1.02 -10.60 -11.20
C LEU A 165 2.45 -11.14 -11.18
N THR A 166 3.24 -10.85 -12.21
CA THR A 166 4.69 -11.05 -12.23
C THR A 166 5.41 -9.74 -12.40
N PHE A 167 6.49 -9.55 -11.64
CA PHE A 167 7.34 -8.38 -11.69
C PHE A 167 8.77 -8.74 -11.27
N ASN A 168 9.72 -8.66 -12.18
CA ASN A 168 11.14 -8.87 -11.87
C ASN A 168 11.85 -7.51 -11.77
N PRO A 169 12.09 -6.98 -10.57
CA PRO A 169 12.76 -5.68 -10.41
C PRO A 169 14.25 -5.72 -10.78
N LEU A 170 14.83 -6.89 -11.05
CA LEU A 170 16.18 -6.98 -11.62
C LEU A 170 16.21 -6.59 -13.11
N ILE A 171 15.05 -6.43 -13.77
CA ILE A 171 14.97 -5.88 -15.12
C ILE A 171 14.80 -4.37 -15.02
N PRO A 172 15.81 -3.56 -15.39
CA PRO A 172 15.67 -2.11 -15.37
C PRO A 172 14.66 -1.63 -16.42
N PRO A 173 13.94 -0.53 -16.19
CA PRO A 173 13.12 0.09 -17.21
C PRO A 173 13.95 0.46 -18.44
N THR A 174 13.34 0.35 -19.63
CA THR A 174 14.00 0.69 -20.89
C THR A 174 14.59 2.10 -20.85
N GLY A 175 15.84 2.26 -21.27
CA GLY A 175 16.56 3.54 -21.25
C GLY A 175 17.23 3.88 -19.92
N THR A 176 17.14 3.01 -18.92
CA THR A 176 17.82 3.20 -17.63
C THR A 176 19.14 2.46 -17.60
N ASP A 177 20.23 3.13 -17.17
CA ASP A 177 21.53 2.48 -16.97
C ASP A 177 21.45 1.39 -15.88
N PRO A 178 21.83 0.12 -16.20
CA PRO A 178 21.70 -0.99 -15.26
C PRO A 178 22.46 -0.81 -13.93
N LYS A 179 23.63 -0.14 -13.93
CA LYS A 179 24.42 0.10 -12.72
C LYS A 179 23.73 1.11 -11.80
N THR A 180 23.21 2.17 -12.38
CA THR A 180 22.43 3.19 -11.65
C THR A 180 21.15 2.57 -11.07
N TRP A 181 20.45 1.75 -11.85
CA TRP A 181 19.26 1.03 -11.41
C TRP A 181 19.56 0.10 -10.24
N LEU A 182 20.58 -0.76 -10.37
CA LEU A 182 21.00 -1.70 -9.33
C LEU A 182 21.29 -1.00 -8.00
N LYS A 183 22.00 0.13 -8.04
CA LYS A 183 22.33 0.88 -6.83
C LYS A 183 21.07 1.35 -6.09
N LYS A 184 20.10 1.93 -6.81
CA LYS A 184 18.84 2.40 -6.22
C LYS A 184 17.96 1.23 -5.75
N LEU A 185 17.89 0.13 -6.51
CA LEU A 185 17.15 -1.07 -6.13
C LEU A 185 17.70 -1.68 -4.83
N ASN A 186 19.01 -1.75 -4.68
CA ASN A 186 19.66 -2.24 -3.46
C ASN A 186 19.29 -1.40 -2.24
N GLU A 187 19.19 -0.07 -2.38
CA GLU A 187 18.73 0.82 -1.30
C GLU A 187 17.27 0.53 -0.93
N VAL A 188 16.41 0.25 -1.90
CA VAL A 188 15.00 -0.15 -1.68
C VAL A 188 14.93 -1.48 -0.92
N ILE A 189 15.72 -2.49 -1.32
CA ILE A 189 15.80 -3.78 -0.60
C ILE A 189 16.28 -3.57 0.84
N ALA A 190 17.35 -2.79 1.01
CA ALA A 190 17.90 -2.48 2.33
C ALA A 190 16.89 -1.75 3.23
N HIS A 191 16.10 -0.85 2.63
CA HIS A 191 15.05 -0.14 3.35
C HIS A 191 13.93 -1.10 3.81
N ALA A 192 13.38 -1.91 2.92
CA ALA A 192 12.25 -2.78 3.20
C ALA A 192 12.59 -3.87 4.24
N TYR A 193 13.79 -4.46 4.13
CA TYR A 193 14.23 -5.57 4.98
C TYR A 193 15.13 -5.15 6.15
N CYS A 194 15.27 -3.84 6.39
CA CYS A 194 16.10 -3.29 7.48
C CYS A 194 17.56 -3.77 7.47
N LEU A 195 18.19 -3.78 6.28
CA LEU A 195 19.56 -4.27 6.09
C LEU A 195 20.59 -3.17 6.36
N GLY A 196 21.69 -3.54 7.01
CA GLY A 196 22.84 -2.64 7.24
C GLY A 196 23.80 -2.58 6.04
N ASN A 197 24.70 -1.59 6.04
CA ASN A 197 25.63 -1.31 4.92
C ASN A 197 26.49 -2.50 4.50
N GLY A 198 26.94 -3.36 5.45
CA GLY A 198 27.73 -4.54 5.11
C GLY A 198 26.91 -5.59 4.34
N VAL A 199 25.63 -5.74 4.68
CA VAL A 199 24.70 -6.64 3.96
C VAL A 199 24.41 -6.08 2.57
N LEU A 200 24.19 -4.77 2.47
CA LEU A 200 23.99 -4.06 1.21
C LEU A 200 25.18 -4.23 0.25
N TYR A 201 26.39 -4.16 0.77
CA TYR A 201 27.61 -4.38 -0.01
C TYR A 201 27.66 -5.79 -0.63
N LEU A 202 27.39 -6.84 0.15
CA LEU A 202 27.38 -8.23 -0.34
C LEU A 202 26.22 -8.49 -1.30
N LEU A 203 25.05 -7.91 -1.04
CA LEU A 203 23.91 -7.99 -1.96
C LEU A 203 24.27 -7.36 -3.30
N GLN A 204 24.88 -6.17 -3.29
CA GLN A 204 25.32 -5.50 -4.51
C GLN A 204 26.33 -6.34 -5.29
N GLN A 205 27.32 -6.95 -4.62
CA GLN A 205 28.28 -7.84 -5.29
C GLN A 205 27.62 -9.06 -5.92
N ALA A 206 26.62 -9.68 -5.22
CA ALA A 206 25.94 -10.84 -5.74
C ALA A 206 25.11 -10.49 -7.00
N VAL A 207 24.38 -9.36 -6.99
CA VAL A 207 23.60 -8.93 -8.15
C VAL A 207 24.50 -8.47 -9.29
N ASP A 208 25.57 -7.73 -9.01
CA ASP A 208 26.54 -7.26 -9.99
C ASP A 208 27.16 -8.44 -10.75
N ALA A 209 27.62 -9.48 -10.03
CA ALA A 209 28.17 -10.69 -10.63
C ALA A 209 27.15 -11.45 -11.50
N VAL A 210 25.89 -11.52 -11.09
CA VAL A 210 24.83 -12.16 -11.88
C VAL A 210 24.50 -11.32 -13.13
N TYR A 211 24.53 -10.01 -13.04
CA TYR A 211 24.34 -9.12 -14.20
C TYR A 211 25.48 -9.26 -15.21
N GLU A 212 26.73 -9.37 -14.74
CA GLU A 212 27.89 -9.60 -15.59
C GLU A 212 27.77 -10.96 -16.30
N GLU A 213 27.46 -12.04 -15.57
CA GLU A 213 27.28 -13.39 -16.11
C GLU A 213 26.13 -13.47 -17.13
N ALA A 214 25.04 -12.71 -16.93
CA ALA A 214 23.91 -12.64 -17.85
C ALA A 214 24.12 -11.70 -19.05
N GLY A 215 25.28 -11.02 -19.15
CA GLY A 215 25.58 -10.08 -20.23
C GLY A 215 24.77 -8.78 -20.18
N VAL A 216 24.24 -8.39 -19.01
CA VAL A 216 23.39 -7.19 -18.86
C VAL A 216 24.15 -5.93 -19.22
N TYR A 217 25.42 -5.83 -18.86
CA TYR A 217 26.25 -4.64 -19.11
C TYR A 217 26.69 -4.51 -20.58
N ASP A 218 26.69 -5.62 -21.31
CA ASP A 218 27.09 -5.67 -22.72
C ASP A 218 25.89 -5.61 -23.69
N ASN A 219 24.66 -5.49 -23.16
CA ASN A 219 23.41 -5.59 -23.90
C ASN A 219 23.25 -6.91 -24.68
N LEU A 220 23.78 -8.00 -24.13
CA LEU A 220 23.76 -9.36 -24.72
C LEU A 220 22.82 -10.29 -23.95
N VAL A 221 21.83 -9.76 -23.25
CA VAL A 221 20.92 -10.52 -22.40
C VAL A 221 20.09 -11.48 -23.24
N GLN A 222 20.24 -12.79 -23.02
CA GLN A 222 19.38 -13.83 -23.59
C GLN A 222 18.19 -14.14 -22.68
N SER A 223 18.43 -14.17 -21.37
CA SER A 223 17.40 -14.32 -20.33
C SER A 223 17.75 -13.44 -19.14
N TRP A 224 16.77 -12.70 -18.65
CA TRP A 224 17.00 -11.84 -17.50
C TRP A 224 17.18 -12.66 -16.22
N PRO A 225 18.17 -12.31 -15.38
CA PRO A 225 18.39 -12.98 -14.12
C PRO A 225 17.24 -12.73 -13.14
N THR A 226 17.05 -13.66 -12.23
CA THR A 226 16.04 -13.61 -11.16
C THR A 226 16.69 -13.56 -9.79
N PHE A 227 15.91 -13.31 -8.73
CA PHE A 227 16.43 -13.39 -7.36
C PHE A 227 16.89 -14.80 -6.96
N LYS A 228 16.40 -15.85 -7.65
CA LYS A 228 16.92 -17.22 -7.45
C LYS A 228 18.38 -17.35 -7.92
N ASP A 229 18.71 -16.68 -9.01
CA ASP A 229 20.10 -16.67 -9.54
C ASP A 229 21.01 -15.88 -8.57
N VAL A 230 20.55 -14.73 -8.09
CA VAL A 230 21.27 -13.94 -7.07
C VAL A 230 21.46 -14.73 -5.77
N LEU A 231 20.45 -15.45 -5.30
CA LEU A 231 20.56 -16.31 -4.11
C LEU A 231 21.57 -17.44 -4.32
N THR A 232 21.56 -18.06 -5.51
CA THR A 232 22.52 -19.11 -5.87
C THR A 232 23.94 -18.55 -5.89
N LYS A 233 24.15 -17.39 -6.51
CA LYS A 233 25.44 -16.71 -6.53
C LYS A 233 25.92 -16.35 -5.12
N ALA A 234 25.07 -15.73 -4.30
CA ALA A 234 25.39 -15.37 -2.92
C ALA A 234 25.83 -16.59 -2.07
N ARG A 235 25.26 -17.78 -2.31
CA ARG A 235 25.68 -19.03 -1.63
C ARG A 235 27.10 -19.50 -1.97
N THR A 236 27.64 -19.09 -3.12
CA THR A 236 29.01 -19.43 -3.54
C THR A 236 30.06 -18.43 -3.08
N MET A 237 29.67 -17.31 -2.45
CA MET A 237 30.59 -16.28 -1.99
C MET A 237 31.40 -16.80 -0.78
N ASP A 238 32.74 -16.77 -0.88
CA ASP A 238 33.63 -17.07 0.25
C ASP A 238 33.89 -15.80 1.08
N THR A 239 33.39 -15.79 2.30
CA THR A 239 33.52 -14.65 3.23
C THR A 239 34.07 -15.12 4.59
N ARG A 240 34.86 -14.25 5.25
CA ARG A 240 35.50 -14.57 6.53
C ARG A 240 35.24 -13.48 7.57
N GLY A 241 35.36 -13.85 8.83
CA GLY A 241 35.23 -12.92 9.93
C GLY A 241 33.87 -12.23 10.00
N ARG A 242 33.85 -10.90 10.01
CA ARG A 242 32.60 -10.10 10.08
C ARG A 242 31.72 -10.26 8.85
N GLU A 243 32.28 -10.47 7.68
CA GLU A 243 31.54 -10.62 6.42
C GLU A 243 30.69 -11.89 6.40
N ALA A 244 31.09 -12.97 7.07
CA ALA A 244 30.30 -14.18 7.18
C ALA A 244 28.94 -13.93 7.86
N GLY A 245 28.91 -13.03 8.87
CA GLY A 245 27.65 -12.59 9.50
C GLY A 245 26.78 -11.75 8.56
N TRP A 246 27.39 -10.89 7.74
CA TRP A 246 26.67 -10.12 6.72
C TRP A 246 26.12 -11.03 5.63
N LEU A 247 26.91 -12.01 5.15
CA LEU A 247 26.45 -12.99 4.16
C LEU A 247 25.26 -13.80 4.67
N SER A 248 25.28 -14.25 5.93
CA SER A 248 24.13 -14.91 6.54
C SER A 248 22.85 -14.05 6.50
N SER A 249 22.98 -12.75 6.72
CA SER A 249 21.86 -11.81 6.64
C SER A 249 21.40 -11.53 5.21
N THR A 250 22.34 -11.46 4.25
CA THR A 250 22.07 -11.36 2.81
C THR A 250 21.29 -12.57 2.32
N LEU A 251 21.73 -13.78 2.68
CA LEU A 251 21.06 -15.03 2.31
C LEU A 251 19.64 -15.13 2.89
N ARG A 252 19.42 -14.64 4.12
CA ARG A 252 18.06 -14.59 4.71
C ARG A 252 17.14 -13.66 3.93
N ALA A 253 17.60 -12.46 3.56
CA ALA A 253 16.81 -11.51 2.78
C ALA A 253 16.48 -12.07 1.38
N LEU A 254 17.48 -12.59 0.67
CA LEU A 254 17.31 -13.22 -0.64
C LEU A 254 16.39 -14.46 -0.58
N SER A 255 16.51 -15.29 0.48
CA SER A 255 15.62 -16.43 0.66
C SER A 255 14.16 -16.01 0.87
N SER A 256 13.92 -14.89 1.56
CA SER A 256 12.56 -14.33 1.72
C SER A 256 12.00 -13.88 0.36
N LEU A 257 12.79 -13.20 -0.47
CA LEU A 257 12.41 -12.76 -1.82
C LEU A 257 12.14 -13.93 -2.79
N CYS A 258 12.71 -15.11 -2.54
CA CYS A 258 12.52 -16.30 -3.37
C CYS A 258 11.45 -17.26 -2.84
N PHE A 259 10.78 -16.95 -1.71
CA PHE A 259 9.86 -17.87 -1.04
C PHE A 259 8.40 -17.46 -1.17
N GLY A 260 7.52 -18.45 -1.36
CA GLY A 260 6.07 -18.26 -1.39
C GLY A 260 5.61 -17.27 -2.45
N GLY A 261 4.58 -16.49 -2.13
CA GLY A 261 4.00 -15.54 -3.07
C GLY A 261 4.96 -14.45 -3.58
N MET A 262 5.99 -14.08 -2.79
CA MET A 262 7.06 -13.20 -3.31
C MET A 262 7.92 -13.91 -4.34
N GLY A 263 8.25 -15.18 -4.13
CA GLY A 263 8.99 -15.98 -5.10
C GLY A 263 8.25 -16.11 -6.43
N ASP A 264 6.93 -16.31 -6.39
CA ASP A 264 6.09 -16.39 -7.58
C ASP A 264 5.97 -15.04 -8.31
N LEU A 265 5.92 -13.94 -7.55
CA LEU A 265 5.87 -12.58 -8.08
C LEU A 265 7.18 -12.18 -8.79
N LEU A 266 8.34 -12.40 -8.12
CA LEU A 266 9.61 -11.74 -8.49
C LEU A 266 10.48 -12.54 -9.47
N ASN A 267 10.24 -13.85 -9.66
CA ASN A 267 11.11 -14.70 -10.46
C ASN A 267 10.56 -14.94 -11.88
N SER A 268 10.22 -13.87 -12.57
CA SER A 268 9.84 -13.85 -13.98
C SER A 268 11.01 -13.41 -14.86
N SER A 269 11.11 -13.94 -16.07
CA SER A 269 12.09 -13.52 -17.07
C SER A 269 11.68 -12.26 -17.84
N SER A 270 10.48 -11.71 -17.60
CA SER A 270 9.97 -10.53 -18.30
C SER A 270 9.13 -9.62 -17.39
N ASN A 271 9.00 -8.33 -17.78
CA ASN A 271 8.20 -7.33 -17.10
C ASN A 271 6.95 -6.90 -17.89
N ARG A 272 6.47 -7.71 -18.84
CA ARG A 272 5.25 -7.37 -19.61
C ARG A 272 4.04 -7.10 -18.72
N SER A 273 3.89 -7.86 -17.62
CA SER A 273 2.77 -7.66 -16.68
C SER A 273 2.84 -6.32 -15.95
N ILE A 274 4.02 -5.89 -15.49
CA ILE A 274 4.15 -4.60 -14.79
C ILE A 274 3.94 -3.42 -15.75
N ASP A 275 4.42 -3.51 -16.99
CA ASP A 275 4.19 -2.46 -17.99
C ASP A 275 2.70 -2.32 -18.30
N HIS A 276 1.97 -3.44 -18.44
CA HIS A 276 0.53 -3.44 -18.66
C HIS A 276 -0.24 -2.74 -17.52
N ILE A 277 0.03 -3.09 -16.26
CA ILE A 277 -0.69 -2.49 -15.13
C ILE A 277 -0.37 -1.02 -14.92
N LEU A 278 0.80 -0.57 -15.39
CA LEU A 278 1.17 0.83 -15.28
C LEU A 278 0.44 1.71 -16.31
N ASP A 279 -0.25 1.15 -17.29
CA ASP A 279 -1.00 1.90 -18.30
C ASP A 279 -2.52 1.91 -18.08
N GLY A 280 -3.04 1.09 -17.14
CA GLY A 280 -4.47 0.90 -16.88
C GLY A 280 -5.01 1.51 -15.57
N ASN A 281 -6.28 1.19 -15.29
CA ASN A 281 -6.94 1.39 -14.00
C ASN A 281 -6.81 0.12 -13.18
N VAL A 282 -5.97 0.12 -12.15
CA VAL A 282 -5.56 -1.11 -11.48
C VAL A 282 -5.63 -0.98 -9.95
N ILE A 283 -6.11 -2.05 -9.32
CA ILE A 283 -6.05 -2.26 -7.87
C ILE A 283 -5.11 -3.44 -7.60
N LEU A 284 -4.09 -3.22 -6.79
CA LEU A 284 -3.14 -4.25 -6.34
C LEU A 284 -3.43 -4.58 -4.88
N GLU A 285 -4.04 -5.73 -4.63
CA GLU A 285 -4.29 -6.23 -3.29
C GLU A 285 -3.03 -6.87 -2.70
N LEU A 286 -2.56 -6.32 -1.59
CA LEU A 286 -1.28 -6.68 -0.97
C LEU A 286 -1.45 -7.59 0.26
N ASP A 287 -2.65 -7.96 0.64
CA ASP A 287 -2.95 -8.70 1.87
C ASP A 287 -2.26 -10.08 1.96
N GLY A 288 -1.90 -10.67 0.82
CA GLY A 288 -1.14 -11.93 0.74
C GLY A 288 0.34 -11.83 1.12
N LEU A 289 0.88 -10.62 1.25
CA LEU A 289 2.30 -10.36 1.51
C LEU A 289 2.58 -10.00 2.98
N SER A 290 3.81 -10.30 3.45
CA SER A 290 4.31 -9.77 4.71
C SER A 290 4.51 -8.26 4.66
N GLN A 291 4.66 -7.60 5.82
CA GLN A 291 4.85 -6.15 5.88
C GLN A 291 6.11 -5.69 5.12
N ALA A 292 7.23 -6.41 5.25
CA ALA A 292 8.46 -6.09 4.54
C ALA A 292 8.31 -6.27 3.02
N ASP A 293 7.64 -7.35 2.61
CA ASP A 293 7.39 -7.66 1.20
C ASP A 293 6.47 -6.63 0.55
N LYS A 294 5.40 -6.19 1.24
CA LYS A 294 4.55 -5.06 0.79
C LYS A 294 5.37 -3.80 0.57
N THR A 295 6.19 -3.44 1.55
CA THR A 295 7.04 -2.25 1.49
C THR A 295 8.00 -2.34 0.30
N PHE A 296 8.68 -3.47 0.14
CA PHE A 296 9.60 -3.70 -0.98
C PHE A 296 8.87 -3.59 -2.33
N PHE A 297 7.76 -4.31 -2.49
CA PHE A 297 7.00 -4.33 -3.74
C PHE A 297 6.53 -2.94 -4.16
N VAL A 298 5.90 -2.19 -3.25
CA VAL A 298 5.41 -0.83 -3.54
C VAL A 298 6.57 0.10 -3.92
N GLN A 299 7.66 0.06 -3.16
CA GLN A 299 8.84 0.90 -3.43
C GLN A 299 9.50 0.54 -4.76
N ALA A 300 9.62 -0.76 -5.08
CA ALA A 300 10.18 -1.22 -6.35
C ALA A 300 9.29 -0.80 -7.54
N CYS A 301 7.96 -0.90 -7.41
CA CYS A 301 7.02 -0.43 -8.44
C CYS A 301 7.12 1.09 -8.66
N LEU A 302 7.17 1.89 -7.59
CA LEU A 302 7.30 3.34 -7.68
C LEU A 302 8.63 3.75 -8.33
N LEU A 303 9.72 3.09 -7.95
CA LEU A 303 11.04 3.33 -8.53
C LEU A 303 11.05 2.96 -10.02
N TYR A 304 10.45 1.81 -10.38
CA TYR A 304 10.34 1.35 -11.76
C TYR A 304 9.55 2.36 -12.60
N LEU A 305 8.38 2.78 -12.14
CA LEU A 305 7.55 3.77 -12.82
C LEU A 305 8.29 5.11 -12.99
N HIS A 306 8.96 5.60 -11.95
CA HIS A 306 9.72 6.85 -12.00
C HIS A 306 10.78 6.81 -13.11
N HIS A 307 11.58 5.74 -13.17
CA HIS A 307 12.61 5.58 -14.20
C HIS A 307 12.02 5.39 -15.60
N LYS A 308 10.90 4.65 -15.73
CA LYS A 308 10.16 4.51 -17.00
C LYS A 308 9.71 5.89 -17.50
N LYS A 309 9.08 6.69 -16.64
CA LYS A 309 8.59 8.04 -16.99
C LYS A 309 9.73 9.02 -17.28
N MET A 310 10.86 8.91 -16.58
CA MET A 310 12.07 9.68 -16.92
C MET A 310 12.56 9.38 -18.35
N ALA A 311 12.53 8.13 -18.78
CA ALA A 311 12.95 7.72 -20.11
C ALA A 311 11.95 8.20 -21.20
N GLU A 312 10.65 8.19 -20.92
CA GLU A 312 9.60 8.72 -21.81
C GLU A 312 9.69 10.25 -21.96
N ASN A 313 10.23 10.95 -20.97
CA ASN A 313 10.48 12.41 -20.93
C ASN A 313 9.25 13.29 -21.27
N VAL A 314 8.03 12.81 -20.99
CA VAL A 314 6.80 13.60 -21.12
C VAL A 314 6.54 14.28 -19.78
N ARG A 315 6.31 15.61 -19.79
CA ARG A 315 6.23 16.42 -18.56
C ARG A 315 5.01 17.34 -18.57
N GLU A 316 4.69 17.89 -17.40
CA GLU A 316 3.73 18.99 -17.19
C GLU A 316 2.28 18.70 -17.61
N HIS A 317 1.87 17.43 -17.62
CA HIS A 317 0.45 17.06 -17.82
C HIS A 317 0.07 15.99 -16.79
N PHE A 318 -1.19 15.90 -16.43
CA PHE A 318 -1.67 14.86 -15.54
C PHE A 318 -1.73 13.51 -16.28
N ASP A 319 -0.81 12.60 -15.96
CA ASP A 319 -0.72 11.27 -16.53
C ASP A 319 -1.60 10.29 -15.75
N ARG A 320 -1.34 10.12 -14.46
CA ARG A 320 -2.06 9.16 -13.60
C ARG A 320 -2.05 9.52 -12.12
N CYS A 321 -2.95 8.88 -11.40
CA CYS A 321 -2.99 8.93 -9.94
C CYS A 321 -2.54 7.59 -9.34
N ILE A 322 -1.71 7.63 -8.30
CA ILE A 322 -1.36 6.44 -7.52
C ILE A 322 -1.81 6.66 -6.08
N LEU A 323 -2.69 5.81 -5.61
CA LEU A 323 -3.20 5.83 -4.25
C LEU A 323 -2.47 4.80 -3.40
N ILE A 324 -1.89 5.25 -2.28
CA ILE A 324 -1.07 4.43 -1.39
C ILE A 324 -1.68 4.44 0.01
N GLU A 325 -2.22 3.29 0.45
CA GLU A 325 -2.64 3.12 1.85
C GLU A 325 -1.42 2.86 2.75
N GLU A 326 -1.53 3.23 4.03
CA GLU A 326 -0.49 3.07 5.06
C GLU A 326 0.88 3.61 4.60
N ALA A 327 0.86 4.80 4.01
CA ALA A 327 2.01 5.43 3.33
C ALA A 327 3.27 5.60 4.21
N HIS A 328 3.11 5.62 5.56
CA HIS A 328 4.23 5.67 6.50
C HIS A 328 5.20 4.48 6.41
N HIS A 329 4.78 3.36 5.80
CA HIS A 329 5.67 2.24 5.52
C HIS A 329 6.59 2.50 4.32
N ILE A 330 6.16 3.34 3.40
CA ILE A 330 6.88 3.67 2.15
C ILE A 330 7.75 4.91 2.34
N LEU A 331 7.19 5.95 2.96
CA LEU A 331 7.79 7.26 3.18
C LEU A 331 7.99 7.49 4.70
N SER A 332 8.92 6.75 5.29
CA SER A 332 9.15 6.76 6.74
C SER A 332 10.06 7.89 7.20
N GLY A 333 9.59 8.73 8.12
CA GLY A 333 10.38 9.79 8.74
C GLY A 333 11.47 9.30 9.71
N GLN A 334 11.37 8.07 10.24
CA GLN A 334 12.30 7.56 11.26
C GLN A 334 13.71 7.31 10.72
N ARG A 335 13.87 6.94 9.46
CA ARG A 335 15.18 6.66 8.84
C ARG A 335 15.86 7.91 8.32
N THR A 336 15.12 8.85 7.79
CA THR A 336 15.65 10.17 7.39
C THR A 336 16.33 10.86 8.57
N SER A 337 15.79 10.70 9.79
CA SER A 337 16.37 11.26 11.00
C SER A 337 17.70 10.63 11.43
N LEU A 338 17.97 9.37 11.06
CA LEU A 338 19.22 8.68 11.43
C LEU A 338 20.41 9.02 10.53
N THR A 339 20.16 9.30 9.25
CA THR A 339 21.20 9.59 8.26
C THR A 339 21.32 11.06 7.91
N GLY A 340 20.29 11.86 8.19
CA GLY A 340 20.19 13.27 7.76
C GLY A 340 20.07 13.44 6.23
N ALA A 341 20.09 12.34 5.46
CA ALA A 341 19.99 12.34 4.01
C ALA A 341 18.58 11.97 3.55
N GLU A 342 18.16 12.55 2.45
CA GLU A 342 16.91 12.21 1.76
C GLU A 342 16.98 10.76 1.25
N SER A 343 15.91 9.97 1.47
CA SER A 343 15.85 8.60 0.98
C SER A 343 15.56 8.55 -0.52
N VAL A 344 15.86 7.39 -1.17
CA VAL A 344 15.48 7.16 -2.58
C VAL A 344 13.99 7.37 -2.79
N MET A 345 13.15 6.99 -1.82
CA MET A 345 11.71 7.17 -1.92
C MET A 345 11.26 8.62 -1.74
N ASP A 346 11.88 9.40 -0.85
CA ASP A 346 11.58 10.82 -0.73
C ASP A 346 11.96 11.57 -2.02
N THR A 347 13.11 11.22 -2.61
CA THR A 347 13.55 11.75 -3.92
C THR A 347 12.55 11.35 -5.02
N THR A 348 12.19 10.07 -5.11
CA THR A 348 11.20 9.56 -6.08
C THR A 348 9.87 10.27 -5.91
N TYR A 349 9.38 10.44 -4.67
CA TYR A 349 8.14 11.15 -4.36
C TYR A 349 8.17 12.59 -4.87
N ARG A 350 9.26 13.31 -4.65
CA ARG A 350 9.40 14.70 -5.09
C ARG A 350 9.46 14.83 -6.61
N GLU A 351 10.19 13.95 -7.28
CA GLU A 351 10.52 14.08 -8.71
C GLU A 351 9.43 13.54 -9.64
N ILE A 352 8.69 12.49 -9.24
CA ILE A 352 7.74 11.78 -10.10
C ILE A 352 6.58 12.68 -10.57
N ARG A 353 6.27 13.74 -9.81
CA ARG A 353 5.24 14.73 -10.19
C ARG A 353 5.58 15.48 -11.49
N GLU A 354 6.87 15.68 -11.79
CA GLU A 354 7.30 16.36 -13.01
C GLU A 354 6.87 15.60 -14.27
N PHE A 355 6.64 14.28 -14.12
CA PHE A 355 6.18 13.38 -15.17
C PHE A 355 4.66 13.14 -15.14
N GLY A 356 3.91 13.98 -14.44
CA GLY A 356 2.44 13.90 -14.40
C GLY A 356 1.87 12.85 -13.46
N VAL A 357 2.68 12.17 -12.66
CA VAL A 357 2.23 11.15 -11.72
C VAL A 357 1.90 11.77 -10.37
N SER A 358 0.62 11.77 -10.01
CA SER A 358 0.13 12.20 -8.71
C SER A 358 0.16 11.06 -7.71
N LEU A 359 0.72 11.29 -6.52
CA LEU A 359 0.65 10.33 -5.40
C LEU A 359 -0.34 10.84 -4.36
N VAL A 360 -1.34 10.01 -4.05
CA VAL A 360 -2.33 10.24 -2.99
C VAL A 360 -2.00 9.32 -1.83
N LEU A 361 -1.51 9.91 -0.75
CA LEU A 361 -1.12 9.20 0.47
C LEU A 361 -2.30 9.11 1.44
N LEU A 362 -2.73 7.89 1.79
CA LEU A 362 -3.70 7.65 2.85
C LEU A 362 -2.98 7.11 4.07
N ASP A 363 -3.06 7.82 5.21
CA ASP A 363 -2.33 7.40 6.39
C ASP A 363 -3.09 7.68 7.71
N GLN A 364 -2.75 6.90 8.75
CA GLN A 364 -3.31 7.03 10.10
C GLN A 364 -2.33 7.67 11.07
N MET A 365 -1.04 7.69 10.75
CA MET A 365 0.07 8.11 11.63
C MET A 365 0.96 9.16 10.96
N PRO A 366 0.46 10.40 10.73
CA PRO A 366 1.25 11.45 10.09
C PRO A 366 2.57 11.76 10.80
N SER A 367 2.65 11.56 12.10
CA SER A 367 3.89 11.72 12.87
C SER A 367 5.02 10.74 12.47
N LYS A 368 4.67 9.66 11.76
CA LYS A 368 5.64 8.68 11.22
C LYS A 368 5.99 8.92 9.76
N LEU A 369 5.20 9.71 9.04
CA LEU A 369 5.53 10.10 7.67
C LEU A 369 6.77 10.97 7.62
N SER A 370 7.49 10.88 6.52
CA SER A 370 8.61 11.77 6.21
C SER A 370 8.14 13.23 6.17
N GLY A 371 8.88 14.13 6.80
CA GLY A 371 8.64 15.56 6.70
C GLY A 371 8.74 16.08 5.26
N PHE A 372 9.55 15.44 4.42
CA PHE A 372 9.65 15.74 2.98
C PHE A 372 8.35 15.40 2.26
N ALA A 373 7.72 14.25 2.58
CA ALA A 373 6.45 13.86 1.96
C ALA A 373 5.32 14.84 2.31
N LEU A 374 5.18 15.22 3.58
CA LEU A 374 4.18 16.20 4.01
C LEU A 374 4.42 17.59 3.40
N ALA A 375 5.68 18.05 3.35
CA ALA A 375 6.03 19.34 2.78
C ALA A 375 5.81 19.44 1.27
N ASN A 376 5.94 18.32 0.54
CA ASN A 376 5.74 18.25 -0.91
C ASN A 376 4.31 17.86 -1.32
N SER A 377 3.40 17.67 -0.37
CA SER A 377 1.97 17.45 -0.66
C SER A 377 1.28 18.81 -0.88
N TYR A 378 0.78 19.06 -2.07
CA TYR A 378 0.04 20.28 -2.41
C TYR A 378 -1.29 20.37 -1.66
N ALA A 379 -2.05 19.29 -1.69
CA ALA A 379 -3.30 19.17 -0.97
C ALA A 379 -3.10 18.35 0.31
N THR A 380 -3.42 18.95 1.45
CA THR A 380 -3.43 18.26 2.75
C THR A 380 -4.85 18.21 3.26
N ILE A 381 -5.38 17.01 3.46
CA ILE A 381 -6.74 16.74 3.96
C ILE A 381 -6.58 16.00 5.29
N CYS A 382 -6.90 16.65 6.39
CA CYS A 382 -6.81 16.11 7.74
C CYS A 382 -8.19 15.82 8.29
N MET A 383 -8.50 14.55 8.47
CA MET A 383 -9.71 14.07 9.16
C MET A 383 -9.44 13.92 10.65
N SER A 384 -10.43 13.44 11.41
CA SER A 384 -10.31 13.27 12.87
C SER A 384 -9.05 12.50 13.27
N MET A 385 -8.32 13.01 14.26
CA MET A 385 -7.12 12.44 14.87
C MET A 385 -7.37 12.06 16.32
N SER A 386 -6.65 11.04 16.84
CA SER A 386 -6.78 10.61 18.24
C SER A 386 -5.48 10.71 19.04
N ASN A 387 -4.33 10.76 18.37
CA ASN A 387 -3.01 10.78 19.00
C ASN A 387 -2.45 12.20 19.02
N ARG A 388 -1.91 12.62 20.16
CA ARG A 388 -1.35 13.97 20.34
C ARG A 388 -0.12 14.25 19.46
N ALA A 389 0.70 13.23 19.18
CA ALA A 389 1.84 13.37 18.26
C ALA A 389 1.37 13.65 16.83
N ASP A 390 0.32 12.98 16.40
CA ASP A 390 -0.28 13.14 15.07
C ASP A 390 -0.99 14.49 14.95
N ILE A 391 -1.72 14.92 15.98
CA ILE A 391 -2.34 16.25 16.06
C ILE A 391 -1.27 17.35 15.93
N ASN A 392 -0.15 17.24 16.63
CA ASN A 392 0.94 18.22 16.56
C ASN A 392 1.58 18.25 15.16
N ALA A 393 1.87 17.09 14.57
CA ALA A 393 2.42 17.01 13.22
C ALA A 393 1.48 17.67 12.18
N MET A 394 0.17 17.39 12.29
CA MET A 394 -0.80 17.96 11.38
C MET A 394 -1.05 19.44 11.62
N SER A 395 -1.04 19.92 12.87
CA SER A 395 -1.14 21.36 13.18
C SER A 395 -0.02 22.16 12.52
N GLN A 396 1.21 21.64 12.56
CA GLN A 396 2.36 22.27 11.90
C GLN A 396 2.20 22.27 10.38
N THR A 397 1.77 21.15 9.79
CA THR A 397 1.57 21.02 8.34
C THR A 397 0.46 21.94 7.83
N LEU A 398 -0.64 22.03 8.57
CA LEU A 398 -1.79 22.87 8.24
C LEU A 398 -1.58 24.35 8.60
N LEU A 399 -0.54 24.68 9.38
CA LEU A 399 -0.29 26.03 9.93
C LEU A 399 -1.44 26.49 10.85
N LEU A 400 -1.89 25.58 11.73
CA LEU A 400 -2.86 25.89 12.79
C LEU A 400 -2.09 26.38 14.02
N ASP A 401 -1.92 27.69 14.16
CA ASP A 401 -1.21 28.31 15.30
C ASP A 401 -2.00 28.16 16.58
N THR A 402 -3.32 28.34 16.49
CA THR A 402 -4.30 28.13 17.54
C THR A 402 -5.36 27.15 17.06
N GLY A 403 -6.07 26.50 17.97
CA GLY A 403 -7.20 25.64 17.59
C GLY A 403 -6.85 24.26 17.08
N LYS A 404 -5.66 23.74 17.38
CA LYS A 404 -5.25 22.39 16.98
C LYS A 404 -6.15 21.27 17.52
N ASP A 405 -6.87 21.51 18.61
CA ASP A 405 -7.76 20.54 19.24
C ASP A 405 -8.99 20.24 18.36
N VAL A 406 -9.30 21.13 17.39
CA VAL A 406 -10.32 20.86 16.36
C VAL A 406 -10.06 19.54 15.63
N LEU A 407 -8.78 19.19 15.37
CA LEU A 407 -8.41 17.94 14.69
C LEU A 407 -8.81 16.69 15.48
N GLY A 408 -8.95 16.80 16.80
CA GLY A 408 -9.42 15.72 17.68
C GLY A 408 -10.94 15.59 17.76
N THR A 409 -11.68 16.64 17.43
CA THR A 409 -13.15 16.75 17.61
C THR A 409 -13.94 16.62 16.31
N LEU A 410 -13.28 16.56 15.16
CA LEU A 410 -13.94 16.38 13.86
C LEU A 410 -14.84 15.12 13.85
N GLU A 411 -16.03 15.27 13.31
CA GLU A 411 -16.95 14.16 13.06
C GLU A 411 -16.48 13.30 11.89
N VAL A 412 -17.03 12.08 11.78
CA VAL A 412 -16.75 11.20 10.64
C VAL A 412 -17.24 11.87 9.35
N GLY A 413 -16.38 11.94 8.35
CA GLY A 413 -16.68 12.61 7.09
C GLY A 413 -16.39 14.12 7.10
N GLN A 414 -15.93 14.69 8.20
CA GLN A 414 -15.40 16.05 8.23
C GLN A 414 -13.88 16.05 8.06
N ALA A 415 -13.35 17.07 7.39
CA ALA A 415 -11.91 17.25 7.23
C ALA A 415 -11.51 18.72 7.16
N VAL A 416 -10.35 19.03 7.75
CA VAL A 416 -9.66 20.31 7.54
C VAL A 416 -8.78 20.17 6.30
N VAL A 417 -8.93 21.07 5.35
CA VAL A 417 -8.23 21.08 4.07
C VAL A 417 -7.36 22.31 3.93
N LYS A 418 -6.17 22.14 3.35
CA LYS A 418 -5.27 23.21 2.92
C LYS A 418 -4.70 22.88 1.56
N LEU A 419 -4.70 23.83 0.64
CA LEU A 419 -4.02 23.77 -0.64
C LEU A 419 -2.88 24.79 -0.65
N GLN A 420 -1.66 24.34 -0.97
CA GLN A 420 -0.47 25.21 -0.85
C GLN A 420 -0.51 26.46 -1.75
N GLY A 421 -1.15 26.37 -2.91
CA GLY A 421 -1.23 27.48 -3.85
C GLY A 421 -2.53 28.27 -3.73
N ARG A 422 -3.64 27.65 -4.11
CA ARG A 422 -4.96 28.32 -4.26
C ARG A 422 -5.60 28.75 -2.94
N ILE A 423 -5.53 27.90 -1.91
CA ILE A 423 -6.16 28.13 -0.61
C ILE A 423 -5.17 27.83 0.50
N PRO A 424 -4.25 28.74 0.82
CA PRO A 424 -3.17 28.48 1.77
C PRO A 424 -3.65 28.50 3.24
N ARG A 425 -4.84 29.06 3.51
CA ARG A 425 -5.45 28.99 4.85
C ARG A 425 -6.30 27.75 4.97
N PRO A 426 -6.18 26.99 6.08
CA PRO A 426 -7.00 25.80 6.31
C PRO A 426 -8.48 26.18 6.45
N PHE A 427 -9.35 25.31 5.96
CA PHE A 427 -10.82 25.43 6.04
C PHE A 427 -11.45 24.05 6.19
N LEU A 428 -12.72 24.02 6.61
CA LEU A 428 -13.45 22.80 6.91
C LEU A 428 -14.30 22.37 5.72
N ILE A 429 -14.31 21.06 5.43
CA ILE A 429 -15.22 20.45 4.46
C ILE A 429 -15.97 19.27 5.09
N SER A 430 -17.13 18.97 4.51
CA SER A 430 -17.86 17.73 4.69
C SER A 430 -17.72 16.87 3.45
N ILE A 431 -17.32 15.62 3.62
CA ILE A 431 -17.13 14.64 2.56
C ILE A 431 -18.37 13.74 2.52
N PRO A 432 -19.07 13.62 1.40
CA PRO A 432 -20.24 12.76 1.30
C PRO A 432 -19.88 11.28 1.51
N GLU A 433 -20.78 10.54 2.12
CA GLU A 433 -20.63 9.09 2.30
C GLU A 433 -20.70 8.38 0.95
N PHE A 434 -19.68 7.61 0.62
CA PHE A 434 -19.67 6.68 -0.50
C PHE A 434 -20.18 5.33 -0.01
N ARG A 435 -21.44 5.00 -0.32
CA ARG A 435 -22.07 3.78 0.16
C ARG A 435 -21.61 2.58 -0.67
N ILE A 436 -20.78 1.75 -0.08
CA ILE A 436 -20.30 0.48 -0.65
C ILE A 436 -20.62 -0.66 0.30
N GLU A 437 -21.13 -1.76 -0.24
CA GLU A 437 -21.37 -2.98 0.51
C GLU A 437 -20.10 -3.81 0.55
N LYS A 438 -19.48 -3.88 1.74
CA LYS A 438 -18.21 -4.56 1.94
C LYS A 438 -18.34 -6.08 1.84
N GLY A 439 -17.37 -6.73 1.19
CA GLY A 439 -17.32 -8.18 1.02
C GLY A 439 -18.28 -8.71 -0.04
N ARG A 440 -18.80 -7.85 -0.90
CA ARG A 440 -19.69 -8.23 -1.99
C ARG A 440 -18.96 -8.99 -3.09
N VAL A 441 -17.72 -8.61 -3.39
CA VAL A 441 -16.93 -9.21 -4.46
C VAL A 441 -16.02 -10.29 -3.88
N THR A 442 -16.28 -11.56 -4.25
CA THR A 442 -15.54 -12.75 -3.78
C THR A 442 -14.28 -13.02 -4.59
N ASP A 443 -13.41 -13.89 -4.07
CA ASP A 443 -12.19 -14.33 -4.78
C ASP A 443 -12.52 -15.09 -6.08
N GLU A 444 -13.62 -15.84 -6.11
CA GLU A 444 -14.10 -16.52 -7.31
C GLU A 444 -14.53 -15.53 -8.39
N GLN A 445 -15.29 -14.52 -7.99
CA GLN A 445 -15.71 -13.46 -8.91
C GLN A 445 -14.51 -12.67 -9.47
N ILE A 446 -13.47 -12.41 -8.66
CA ILE A 446 -12.23 -11.80 -9.16
C ILE A 446 -11.54 -12.71 -10.16
N ARG A 447 -11.43 -14.02 -9.89
CA ARG A 447 -10.80 -14.97 -10.81
C ARG A 447 -11.50 -14.99 -12.16
N ASP A 448 -12.83 -15.10 -12.15
CA ASP A 448 -13.63 -15.13 -13.37
C ASP A 448 -13.55 -13.80 -14.14
N TYR A 449 -13.63 -12.69 -13.42
CA TYR A 449 -13.55 -11.34 -13.99
C TYR A 449 -12.20 -11.05 -14.64
N MET A 450 -11.10 -11.51 -14.04
CA MET A 450 -9.74 -11.27 -14.53
C MET A 450 -9.26 -12.27 -15.58
N LYS A 451 -9.97 -13.38 -15.78
CA LYS A 451 -9.55 -14.47 -16.67
C LYS A 451 -9.21 -14.03 -18.08
N ASP A 452 -10.01 -13.13 -18.65
CA ASP A 452 -9.84 -12.63 -20.01
C ASP A 452 -9.02 -11.32 -20.09
N LYS A 453 -8.76 -10.70 -18.92
CA LYS A 453 -8.04 -9.41 -18.81
C LYS A 453 -6.56 -9.56 -18.53
N MET A 454 -6.17 -10.66 -17.87
CA MET A 454 -4.75 -10.90 -17.62
C MET A 454 -3.99 -11.09 -18.94
N PRO A 455 -2.82 -10.44 -19.10
CA PRO A 455 -1.96 -10.71 -20.24
C PRO A 455 -1.72 -12.23 -20.32
N GLN A 456 -2.06 -12.84 -21.45
CA GLN A 456 -1.69 -14.23 -21.66
C GLN A 456 -0.17 -14.31 -21.58
N LEU A 457 0.34 -14.93 -20.54
CA LEU A 457 1.74 -15.30 -20.43
C LEU A 457 1.98 -16.30 -21.56
N GLY A 458 2.42 -15.80 -22.71
CA GLY A 458 2.77 -16.64 -23.83
C GLY A 458 3.79 -17.64 -23.37
N THR A 459 3.49 -18.91 -23.52
CA THR A 459 4.45 -19.99 -23.50
C THR A 459 5.36 -19.84 -24.73
N GLU A 460 6.29 -18.89 -24.67
CA GLU A 460 7.40 -18.77 -25.60
C GLU A 460 8.70 -19.05 -24.84
N ASP A 461 8.90 -20.30 -24.51
CA ASP A 461 10.24 -20.89 -24.44
C ASP A 461 10.22 -22.10 -25.38
N GLY A 462 10.51 -21.80 -26.65
CA GLY A 462 10.85 -22.81 -27.62
C GLY A 462 12.19 -23.44 -27.24
N VAL A 463 12.17 -24.42 -26.38
CA VAL A 463 13.18 -25.47 -26.33
C VAL A 463 12.72 -26.52 -27.31
N SER A 464 13.41 -26.60 -28.42
CA SER A 464 13.31 -27.71 -29.35
C SER A 464 13.65 -29.00 -28.61
N ASP A 465 12.64 -29.77 -28.28
CA ASP A 465 12.80 -31.09 -27.70
C ASP A 465 13.02 -32.10 -28.81
N GLY A 466 14.21 -32.71 -28.77
CA GLY A 466 14.49 -33.93 -29.49
C GLY A 466 13.77 -35.07 -28.79
N THR A 467 12.79 -35.58 -29.49
CA THR A 467 12.08 -36.84 -29.33
C THR A 467 12.71 -37.89 -28.41
N VAL A 468 11.95 -38.42 -27.46
CA VAL A 468 11.62 -39.86 -27.29
C VAL A 468 10.47 -40.04 -26.28
N GLY A 469 9.36 -40.61 -26.77
CA GLY A 469 8.65 -41.76 -26.16
C GLY A 469 7.57 -41.50 -25.10
N GLU A 470 6.35 -41.50 -25.58
CA GLU A 470 5.15 -42.17 -25.00
C GLU A 470 4.64 -41.83 -23.59
N GLU A 471 3.54 -41.11 -23.64
CA GLU A 471 2.22 -41.38 -23.01
C GLU A 471 2.12 -41.57 -21.50
N GLN A 472 1.41 -40.62 -20.84
CA GLN A 472 0.14 -40.97 -20.15
C GLN A 472 -0.62 -39.70 -19.72
N GLU A 473 -1.89 -39.65 -20.09
CA GLU A 473 -2.90 -38.64 -19.75
C GLU A 473 -3.09 -38.47 -18.23
N PRO A 474 -3.51 -37.29 -17.74
CA PRO A 474 -3.86 -37.11 -16.33
C PRO A 474 -5.20 -37.76 -16.04
N MET A 475 -5.19 -38.81 -15.26
CA MET A 475 -6.40 -39.43 -14.74
C MET A 475 -7.16 -38.47 -13.82
N GLU A 476 -8.42 -38.41 -14.07
CA GLU A 476 -9.47 -37.79 -13.27
C GLU A 476 -9.42 -38.21 -11.80
N LYS A 477 -9.84 -37.29 -10.92
CA LYS A 477 -10.12 -37.54 -9.52
C LYS A 477 -11.24 -38.58 -9.40
N GLY A 478 -10.87 -39.81 -9.14
CA GLY A 478 -11.78 -40.88 -8.72
C GLY A 478 -11.78 -40.98 -7.20
N ASP A 479 -12.97 -41.02 -6.69
CA ASP A 479 -13.38 -41.21 -5.31
C ASP A 479 -12.94 -42.60 -4.77
N GLY A 480 -12.41 -42.63 -3.53
CA GLY A 480 -12.51 -43.71 -2.54
C GLY A 480 -12.10 -45.12 -2.93
N GLY A 481 -10.85 -45.51 -2.59
CA GLY A 481 -10.44 -46.91 -2.48
C GLY A 481 -9.10 -47.03 -1.73
N PRO A 482 -8.82 -48.13 -0.99
CA PRO A 482 -7.92 -48.17 0.15
C PRO A 482 -6.44 -48.09 -0.23
N GLY A 483 -5.72 -47.23 0.47
CA GLY A 483 -4.27 -47.29 0.63
C GLY A 483 -3.42 -46.72 -0.48
N ASN A 484 -3.23 -45.39 -0.46
CA ASN A 484 -2.16 -44.73 -1.22
C ASN A 484 -0.79 -45.39 -0.84
N ALA A 485 0.04 -45.74 -1.79
CA ALA A 485 1.32 -46.43 -1.58
C ALA A 485 2.21 -45.77 -0.50
N LEU A 486 2.07 -44.44 -0.32
CA LEU A 486 2.79 -43.67 0.68
C LEU A 486 2.24 -43.88 2.11
N GLU A 487 0.94 -44.07 2.26
CA GLU A 487 0.27 -44.40 3.53
C GLU A 487 0.71 -45.79 4.01
N ILE A 488 0.71 -46.77 3.11
CA ILE A 488 1.18 -48.13 3.39
C ILE A 488 2.67 -48.14 3.79
N ALA A 489 3.51 -47.34 3.09
CA ALA A 489 4.92 -47.20 3.43
C ALA A 489 5.11 -46.57 4.83
N PHE A 490 4.29 -45.60 5.21
CA PHE A 490 4.33 -45.00 6.53
C PHE A 490 3.91 -45.98 7.62
N LEU A 491 2.83 -46.72 7.42
CA LEU A 491 2.36 -47.75 8.36
C LEU A 491 3.38 -48.86 8.53
N LYS A 492 4.05 -49.30 7.46
CA LYS A 492 5.17 -50.27 7.54
C LYS A 492 6.35 -49.73 8.36
N ASP A 493 6.75 -48.45 8.14
CA ASP A 493 7.82 -47.84 8.92
C ASP A 493 7.45 -47.72 10.42
N VAL A 494 6.17 -47.61 10.76
CA VAL A 494 5.70 -47.64 12.16
C VAL A 494 5.91 -49.01 12.79
N VAL A 495 5.69 -50.10 12.04
CA VAL A 495 5.94 -51.47 12.51
C VAL A 495 7.44 -51.77 12.65
N ASP A 496 8.22 -51.40 11.62
CA ASP A 496 9.65 -51.75 11.54
C ASP A 496 10.50 -50.92 12.52
N ASN A 497 10.01 -49.74 12.92
CA ASN A 497 10.72 -48.79 13.79
C ASN A 497 9.82 -48.19 14.87
N PRO A 498 9.30 -49.02 15.84
CA PRO A 498 8.25 -48.57 16.78
C PRO A 498 8.69 -47.44 17.72
N ASP A 499 9.96 -47.40 18.12
CA ASP A 499 10.51 -46.39 19.04
C ASP A 499 11.14 -45.19 18.34
N SER A 500 10.93 -45.07 17.03
CA SER A 500 11.50 -43.96 16.25
C SER A 500 10.68 -42.68 16.39
N GLY A 501 11.36 -41.55 16.64
CA GLY A 501 10.75 -40.24 16.65
C GLY A 501 10.22 -39.83 15.28
N VAL A 502 9.20 -38.97 15.26
CA VAL A 502 8.46 -38.55 14.07
C VAL A 502 9.38 -37.97 12.96
N ALA A 503 10.33 -37.13 13.33
CA ALA A 503 11.27 -36.51 12.39
C ALA A 503 12.21 -37.52 11.69
N ALA A 504 12.67 -38.53 12.42
CA ALA A 504 13.53 -39.58 11.87
C ALA A 504 12.74 -40.45 10.87
N ARG A 505 11.46 -40.70 11.12
CA ARG A 505 10.53 -41.43 10.29
C ARG A 505 10.32 -40.71 8.96
N TYR A 506 10.05 -39.39 8.99
CA TYR A 506 9.90 -38.57 7.78
C TYR A 506 11.15 -38.60 6.89
N LYS A 507 12.34 -38.52 7.51
CA LYS A 507 13.62 -38.60 6.80
C LYS A 507 13.82 -39.94 6.08
N ARG A 508 13.47 -41.08 6.74
CA ARG A 508 13.57 -42.40 6.11
C ARG A 508 12.64 -42.60 4.92
N LEU A 509 11.45 -41.98 5.01
CA LEU A 509 10.44 -42.01 3.94
C LEU A 509 10.65 -40.96 2.85
N GLY A 510 11.73 -40.18 2.92
CA GLY A 510 12.00 -39.12 1.95
C GLY A 510 11.01 -37.95 1.99
N LEU A 511 10.29 -37.78 3.09
CA LEU A 511 9.25 -36.76 3.25
C LEU A 511 9.81 -35.48 3.87
N SER A 512 9.39 -34.34 3.32
CA SER A 512 9.58 -33.07 4.01
C SER A 512 8.75 -33.03 5.31
N GLY A 513 9.15 -32.21 6.30
CA GLY A 513 8.42 -32.08 7.56
C GLY A 513 6.93 -31.77 7.36
N ARG A 514 6.56 -30.94 6.35
CA ARG A 514 5.19 -30.59 6.03
C ARG A 514 4.40 -31.74 5.41
N GLN A 515 5.01 -32.48 4.48
CA GLN A 515 4.40 -33.67 3.87
C GLN A 515 4.18 -34.78 4.89
N GLY A 516 5.19 -35.06 5.71
CA GLY A 516 5.11 -36.05 6.78
C GLY A 516 4.06 -35.71 7.82
N GLN A 517 3.94 -34.43 8.22
CA GLN A 517 2.93 -33.98 9.16
C GLN A 517 1.52 -34.13 8.59
N LYS A 518 1.30 -33.76 7.32
CA LYS A 518 0.01 -33.91 6.65
C LYS A 518 -0.40 -35.37 6.56
N LEU A 519 0.52 -36.26 6.19
CA LEU A 519 0.29 -37.68 6.11
C LEU A 519 -0.04 -38.27 7.49
N LYS A 520 0.75 -37.94 8.54
CA LYS A 520 0.49 -38.34 9.91
C LYS A 520 -0.89 -37.92 10.42
N THR A 521 -1.27 -36.67 10.18
CA THR A 521 -2.58 -36.16 10.59
C THR A 521 -3.71 -36.90 9.86
N GLY A 522 -3.58 -37.15 8.54
CA GLY A 522 -4.56 -37.95 7.80
C GLY A 522 -4.72 -39.37 8.35
N LEU A 523 -3.62 -40.04 8.73
CA LEU A 523 -3.65 -41.37 9.31
C LEU A 523 -4.22 -41.39 10.74
N LEU A 524 -4.01 -40.31 11.52
CA LEU A 524 -4.64 -40.13 12.86
C LEU A 524 -6.16 -39.93 12.71
N ASP A 525 -6.59 -39.08 11.77
CA ASP A 525 -8.00 -38.79 11.52
C ASP A 525 -8.74 -40.04 11.01
N GLN A 526 -8.07 -40.89 10.25
CA GLN A 526 -8.58 -42.18 9.80
C GLN A 526 -8.55 -43.26 10.90
N GLY A 527 -7.98 -42.97 12.07
CA GLY A 527 -7.86 -43.93 13.19
C GLY A 527 -6.91 -45.08 12.92
N LEU A 528 -5.96 -44.97 11.98
CA LEU A 528 -4.99 -46.03 11.62
C LEU A 528 -3.74 -46.02 12.48
N ILE A 529 -3.42 -44.89 13.11
CA ILE A 529 -2.30 -44.70 14.03
C ILE A 529 -2.76 -43.96 15.28
N GLU A 530 -2.01 -44.10 16.39
CA GLU A 530 -2.18 -43.32 17.61
C GLU A 530 -0.83 -42.77 18.09
N GLU A 531 -0.86 -41.62 18.77
CA GLU A 531 0.32 -41.03 19.41
C GLU A 531 0.43 -41.44 20.86
N GLN A 532 1.60 -41.92 21.29
CA GLN A 532 1.86 -42.34 22.64
C GLN A 532 3.09 -41.60 23.21
N LEU A 533 2.97 -41.08 24.43
CA LEU A 533 4.07 -40.42 25.12
C LEU A 533 4.98 -41.49 25.76
N GLY A 534 6.15 -41.69 25.15
CA GLY A 534 7.18 -42.58 25.69
C GLY A 534 8.24 -41.82 26.47
N THR A 535 8.90 -42.51 27.46
CA THR A 535 10.03 -41.97 28.20
C THR A 535 11.30 -42.70 27.76
N THR A 536 12.29 -41.98 27.27
CA THR A 536 13.62 -42.53 26.92
C THR A 536 14.67 -41.97 27.88
N GLN A 537 15.89 -42.55 27.88
CA GLN A 537 17.02 -42.04 28.68
C GLN A 537 17.38 -40.58 28.38
N ALA A 538 16.96 -40.04 27.22
CA ALA A 538 17.21 -38.66 26.77
C ALA A 538 16.01 -37.71 27.01
N GLY A 539 14.88 -38.18 27.60
CA GLY A 539 13.70 -37.38 27.87
C GLY A 539 12.39 -37.95 27.30
N ARG A 540 11.31 -37.15 27.36
CA ARG A 540 9.99 -37.55 26.84
C ARG A 540 9.99 -37.48 25.31
N LEU A 541 9.56 -38.56 24.65
CA LEU A 541 9.46 -38.65 23.19
C LEU A 541 8.03 -39.04 22.78
N MET A 542 7.46 -38.37 21.82
CA MET A 542 6.19 -38.79 21.18
C MET A 542 6.49 -39.88 20.15
N THR A 543 5.96 -41.07 20.35
CA THR A 543 6.05 -42.23 19.44
C THR A 543 4.69 -42.49 18.79
N ILE A 544 4.71 -43.07 17.58
CA ILE A 544 3.49 -43.42 16.83
C ILE A 544 3.34 -44.94 16.88
N ARG A 545 2.13 -45.41 17.17
CA ARG A 545 1.76 -46.81 17.11
C ARG A 545 0.59 -47.07 16.18
N LEU A 546 0.52 -48.28 15.63
CA LEU A 546 -0.62 -48.73 14.86
C LEU A 546 -1.80 -49.08 15.75
N THR A 547 -2.96 -48.66 15.36
CA THR A 547 -4.24 -49.15 15.89
C THR A 547 -4.53 -50.57 15.33
N GLU A 548 -5.58 -51.22 15.84
CA GLU A 548 -6.04 -52.49 15.27
C GLU A 548 -6.47 -52.36 13.82
N GLN A 549 -7.12 -51.25 13.45
CA GLN A 549 -7.51 -50.95 12.08
C GLN A 549 -6.27 -50.74 11.18
N GLY A 550 -5.26 -50.01 11.63
CA GLY A 550 -4.01 -49.85 10.89
C GLY A 550 -3.25 -51.15 10.65
N ARG A 551 -3.33 -52.11 11.58
CA ARG A 551 -2.76 -53.47 11.41
C ARG A 551 -3.52 -54.30 10.39
N GLN A 552 -4.85 -54.23 10.39
CA GLN A 552 -5.69 -54.95 9.42
C GLN A 552 -5.47 -54.44 8.01
N LEU A 553 -5.33 -53.10 7.81
CA LEU A 553 -5.05 -52.51 6.51
C LEU A 553 -3.67 -52.94 5.96
N LEU A 554 -2.66 -53.15 6.82
CA LEU A 554 -1.36 -53.69 6.40
C LEU A 554 -1.39 -55.15 6.00
N LEU A 555 -2.28 -55.94 6.57
CA LEU A 555 -2.43 -57.37 6.28
C LEU A 555 -3.24 -57.63 5.00
N ASN A 556 -4.19 -56.74 4.68
CA ASN A 556 -5.06 -56.83 3.50
C ASN A 556 -5.11 -55.49 2.76
N PRO A 557 -4.05 -55.10 2.02
CA PRO A 557 -3.97 -53.79 1.36
C PRO A 557 -4.89 -53.62 0.14
N GLY A 558 -5.89 -54.47 -0.05
CA GLY A 558 -6.77 -54.52 -1.20
C GLY A 558 -8.27 -54.70 -0.93
N GLU A 559 -8.73 -54.68 0.34
CA GLU A 559 -10.16 -54.64 0.68
C GLU A 559 -10.65 -53.29 1.15
#